data_91c7fc85f73c83122438f484555ec958
#
_entry.id   91c7fc85f73c83122438f484555ec958
#
_cell.length_a   1.000
_cell.length_b   1.000
_cell.length_c   1.000
_cell.angle_alpha   90.00
_cell.angle_beta   90.00
_cell.angle_gamma   90.00
#
_symmetry.space_group_name_H-M   'P 1'
#
loop_
_entity.id
_entity.type
_entity.pdbx_description
1 polymer ?
#
loop_
_entity_poly.entity_id
_entity_poly.type
_entity_poly.pdbx_seq_one_letter_code
_entity_poly.pdbx_strand_id
1 'polypeptide(L)'
;MKIVDYKTIGGKNLITDYIDKLPINLKIKVLDIRRSIENEGLIAFTGFDTKRLVGKLYEIRFSNQRIAYIIIDSDVVYFLHIFKKTKK
;
A
#
# COMPACT_ATOMS: atom_id res chain seq x y z
N MET A 1 10.98 -6.68 -5.09
CA MET A 1 10.95 -5.73 -3.96
C MET A 1 10.19 -6.32 -2.80
N LYS A 2 10.70 -6.17 -1.61
CA LYS A 2 10.04 -6.67 -0.41
C LYS A 2 9.04 -5.65 0.12
N ILE A 3 7.83 -6.09 0.44
CA ILE A 3 6.84 -5.26 1.12
C ILE A 3 6.86 -5.62 2.61
N VAL A 4 7.05 -4.60 3.45
CA VAL A 4 6.95 -4.75 4.89
C VAL A 4 5.72 -3.98 5.35
N ASP A 5 4.78 -4.68 5.96
CA ASP A 5 3.59 -4.06 6.51
C ASP A 5 3.86 -3.56 7.92
N TYR A 6 3.40 -2.36 8.23
CA TYR A 6 3.45 -1.86 9.59
C TYR A 6 2.69 -2.80 10.52
N LYS A 7 3.28 -3.10 11.66
CA LYS A 7 2.66 -3.91 12.71
C LYS A 7 2.63 -3.14 14.01
N THR A 8 1.59 -3.36 14.79
CA THR A 8 1.51 -2.80 16.12
C THR A 8 2.60 -3.41 17.02
N ILE A 9 2.81 -2.82 18.19
CA ILE A 9 3.77 -3.32 19.17
C ILE A 9 3.47 -4.78 19.52
N GLY A 10 2.18 -5.14 19.58
CA GLY A 10 1.76 -6.53 19.84
C GLY A 10 1.89 -7.47 18.65
N GLY A 11 2.43 -6.99 17.51
CA GLY A 11 2.63 -7.82 16.33
C GLY A 11 1.44 -7.96 15.41
N LYS A 12 0.36 -7.20 15.64
CA LYS A 12 -0.83 -7.25 14.83
C LYS A 12 -0.60 -6.50 13.51
N ASN A 13 -0.88 -7.16 12.38
CA ASN A 13 -0.77 -6.56 11.06
C ASN A 13 -2.12 -5.95 10.65
N LEU A 14 -2.24 -4.63 10.86
CA LEU A 14 -3.47 -3.92 10.55
C LEU A 14 -3.69 -3.77 9.04
N ILE A 15 -2.63 -3.87 8.24
CA ILE A 15 -2.72 -3.79 6.79
C ILE A 15 -3.46 -5.01 6.25
N THR A 16 -3.02 -6.21 6.59
CA THR A 16 -3.66 -7.44 6.13
C THR A 16 -5.06 -7.60 6.69
N ASP A 17 -5.28 -7.18 7.95
CA ASP A 17 -6.61 -7.21 8.54
C ASP A 17 -7.60 -6.34 7.76
N TYR A 18 -7.16 -5.15 7.35
CA TYR A 18 -7.97 -4.26 6.54
C TYR A 18 -8.28 -4.86 5.18
N ILE A 19 -7.26 -5.42 4.52
CA ILE A 19 -7.42 -6.03 3.20
C ILE A 19 -8.43 -7.17 3.25
N ASP A 20 -8.37 -7.99 4.31
CA ASP A 20 -9.26 -9.14 4.45
C ASP A 20 -10.73 -8.74 4.55
N LYS A 21 -11.02 -7.52 5.01
CA LYS A 21 -12.38 -7.01 5.17
C LYS A 21 -12.89 -6.23 3.96
N LEU A 22 -12.06 -6.03 2.95
CA LEU A 22 -12.48 -5.30 1.75
C LEU A 22 -13.46 -6.11 0.91
N PRO A 23 -14.37 -5.43 0.20
CA PRO A 23 -15.15 -6.08 -0.85
C PRO A 23 -14.21 -6.76 -1.85
N ILE A 24 -14.65 -7.88 -2.44
CA ILE A 24 -13.80 -8.73 -3.26
C ILE A 24 -13.11 -7.98 -4.41
N ASN A 25 -13.81 -7.06 -5.06
CA ASN A 25 -13.23 -6.31 -6.17
C ASN A 25 -12.07 -5.41 -5.73
N LEU A 26 -12.18 -4.79 -4.57
CA LEU A 26 -11.11 -3.95 -4.01
C LEU A 26 -9.98 -4.82 -3.45
N LYS A 27 -10.31 -5.93 -2.84
CA LYS A 27 -9.32 -6.89 -2.33
C LYS A 27 -8.43 -7.40 -3.44
N ILE A 28 -9.01 -7.80 -4.56
CA ILE A 28 -8.24 -8.25 -5.73
C ILE A 28 -7.30 -7.15 -6.20
N LYS A 29 -7.78 -5.91 -6.24
CA LYS A 29 -6.98 -4.77 -6.68
C LYS A 29 -5.76 -4.55 -5.79
N VAL A 30 -5.94 -4.59 -4.47
CA VAL A 30 -4.82 -4.46 -3.53
C VAL A 30 -3.82 -5.59 -3.71
N LEU A 31 -4.30 -6.82 -3.85
CA LEU A 31 -3.42 -7.97 -4.01
C LEU A 31 -2.65 -7.89 -5.32
N ASP A 32 -3.25 -7.38 -6.38
CA ASP A 32 -2.55 -7.14 -7.65
C ASP A 32 -1.47 -6.08 -7.51
N ILE A 33 -1.75 -4.99 -6.80
CA ILE A 33 -0.76 -3.95 -6.51
C ILE A 33 0.44 -4.56 -5.78
N ARG A 34 0.18 -5.33 -4.73
CA ARG A 34 1.25 -5.96 -3.94
C ARG A 34 2.07 -6.92 -4.78
N ARG A 35 1.40 -7.73 -5.61
CA ARG A 35 2.10 -8.68 -6.49
C ARG A 35 2.97 -7.96 -7.50
N SER A 36 2.49 -6.88 -8.10
CA SER A 36 3.27 -6.08 -9.04
C SER A 36 4.53 -5.53 -8.39
N ILE A 37 4.41 -5.01 -7.17
CA ILE A 37 5.56 -4.49 -6.42
C ILE A 37 6.57 -5.60 -6.15
N GLU A 38 6.11 -6.76 -5.70
CA GLU A 38 6.98 -7.88 -5.38
C GLU A 38 7.72 -8.41 -6.60
N ASN A 39 7.04 -8.45 -7.75
CA ASN A 39 7.60 -9.02 -8.99
C ASN A 39 8.42 -8.02 -9.80
N GLU A 40 8.04 -6.75 -9.81
CA GLU A 40 8.61 -5.75 -10.71
C GLU A 40 9.43 -4.68 -9.99
N GLY A 41 9.30 -4.57 -8.68
CA GLY A 41 10.04 -3.57 -7.92
C GLY A 41 9.58 -2.15 -8.18
N LEU A 42 10.52 -1.22 -8.18
CA LEU A 42 10.22 0.21 -8.32
C LEU A 42 9.43 0.56 -9.58
N ILE A 43 9.66 -0.16 -10.67
CA ILE A 43 8.98 0.13 -11.93
C ILE A 43 7.47 -0.08 -11.83
N ALA A 44 7.01 -0.94 -10.90
CA ALA A 44 5.58 -1.16 -10.70
C ALA A 44 4.85 0.14 -10.34
N PHE A 45 5.52 1.03 -9.61
CA PHE A 45 4.91 2.28 -9.15
C PHE A 45 4.58 3.24 -10.30
N THR A 46 5.22 3.09 -11.45
CA THR A 46 4.89 3.91 -12.62
C THR A 46 3.49 3.62 -13.16
N GLY A 47 2.95 2.44 -12.84
CA GLY A 47 1.60 2.05 -13.25
C GLY A 47 0.52 2.40 -12.23
N PHE A 48 0.89 2.94 -11.06
CA PHE A 48 -0.06 3.30 -10.02
C PHE A 48 -0.32 4.81 -10.03
N ASP A 49 -1.49 5.21 -9.54
CA ASP A 49 -1.78 6.60 -9.23
C ASP A 49 -1.16 6.91 -7.87
N THR A 50 -0.02 7.61 -7.86
CA THR A 50 0.69 7.92 -6.63
C THR A 50 0.72 9.42 -6.40
N LYS A 51 0.79 9.79 -5.12
CA LYS A 51 0.89 11.19 -4.72
C LYS A 51 1.87 11.31 -3.57
N ARG A 52 2.80 12.27 -3.68
CA ARG A 52 3.67 12.62 -2.56
C ARG A 52 2.87 13.41 -1.53
N LEU A 53 2.95 13.01 -0.27
CA LEU A 53 2.28 13.71 0.82
C LEU A 53 3.23 14.70 1.50
N VAL A 54 4.35 14.21 2.01
CA VAL A 54 5.38 15.03 2.62
C VAL A 54 6.67 14.23 2.69
N GLY A 55 7.81 14.86 2.37
CA GLY A 55 9.10 14.17 2.43
C GLY A 55 9.12 12.90 1.62
N LYS A 56 9.39 11.78 2.28
CA LYS A 56 9.42 10.44 1.65
C LYS A 56 8.10 9.70 1.76
N LEU A 57 7.08 10.33 2.34
CA LEU A 57 5.77 9.72 2.51
C LEU A 57 4.93 9.94 1.26
N TYR A 58 4.47 8.85 0.67
CA TYR A 58 3.63 8.83 -0.52
C TYR A 58 2.37 8.04 -0.26
N GLU A 59 1.40 8.17 -1.14
CA GLU A 59 0.23 7.29 -1.13
C GLU A 59 -0.02 6.73 -2.52
N ILE A 60 -0.52 5.48 -2.57
CA ILE A 60 -1.10 4.88 -3.77
C ILE A 60 -2.61 5.09 -3.68
N ARG A 61 -3.20 5.59 -4.74
CA ARG A 61 -4.64 5.83 -4.79
C ARG A 61 -5.28 4.88 -5.79
N PHE A 62 -6.32 4.19 -5.35
CA PHE A 62 -7.13 3.37 -6.25
C PHE A 62 -8.57 3.37 -5.73
N SER A 63 -9.51 3.66 -6.63
CA SER A 63 -10.91 3.83 -6.23
C SER A 63 -10.99 4.84 -5.08
N ASN A 64 -11.70 4.53 -4.00
CA ASN A 64 -11.75 5.37 -2.81
C ASN A 64 -10.76 4.93 -1.73
N GLN A 65 -9.79 4.10 -2.09
CA GLN A 65 -8.79 3.57 -1.15
C GLN A 65 -7.46 4.29 -1.28
N ARG A 66 -6.72 4.35 -0.18
CA ARG A 66 -5.40 4.97 -0.11
C ARG A 66 -4.46 4.06 0.65
N ILE A 67 -3.24 3.88 0.13
CA ILE A 67 -2.18 3.14 0.81
C ILE A 67 -1.03 4.10 1.03
N ALA A 68 -0.76 4.44 2.29
CA ALA A 68 0.39 5.28 2.65
C ALA A 68 1.63 4.41 2.73
N TYR A 69 2.72 4.84 2.10
CA TYR A 69 3.94 4.05 2.03
C TYR A 69 5.19 4.92 2.02
N ILE A 70 6.30 4.30 2.42
CA ILE A 70 7.65 4.88 2.32
C ILE A 70 8.54 3.84 1.64
N ILE A 71 9.32 4.27 0.63
CA ILE A 71 10.35 3.43 0.04
C ILE A 71 11.63 3.66 0.82
N ILE A 72 12.15 2.60 1.44
CA ILE A 72 13.34 2.68 2.28
C ILE A 72 14.59 2.68 1.39
N ASP A 73 14.62 1.75 0.42
CA ASP A 73 15.66 1.69 -0.60
C ASP A 73 15.08 1.01 -1.83
N SER A 74 15.93 0.68 -2.82
CA SER A 74 15.45 0.10 -4.08
C SER A 74 14.75 -1.27 -3.91
N ASP A 75 14.91 -1.92 -2.76
CA ASP A 75 14.44 -3.27 -2.54
C ASP A 75 13.33 -3.40 -1.50
N VAL A 76 13.04 -2.35 -0.73
CA VAL A 76 12.12 -2.42 0.41
C VAL A 76 11.16 -1.24 0.42
N VAL A 77 9.87 -1.55 0.53
CA VAL A 77 8.82 -0.56 0.74
C VAL A 77 8.06 -0.90 2.02
N TYR A 78 7.81 0.12 2.85
CA TYR A 78 6.95 -0.01 4.01
C TYR A 78 5.55 0.46 3.67
N PHE A 79 4.57 -0.41 3.88
CA PHE A 79 3.16 -0.03 3.87
C PHE A 79 2.80 0.37 5.30
N LEU A 80 2.46 1.65 5.48
CA LEU A 80 2.24 2.20 6.80
C LEU A 80 0.77 2.19 7.21
N HIS A 81 -0.12 2.43 6.26
CA HIS A 81 -1.53 2.56 6.56
C HIS A 81 -2.33 2.36 5.28
N ILE A 82 -3.48 1.70 5.39
CA ILE A 82 -4.43 1.59 4.30
C ILE A 82 -5.79 2.05 4.83
N PHE A 83 -6.46 2.91 4.08
CA PHE A 83 -7.68 3.52 4.57
C PHE A 83 -8.59 3.95 3.42
N LYS A 84 -9.85 4.14 3.75
CA LYS A 84 -10.84 4.67 2.83
C LYS A 84 -10.81 6.19 2.87
N LYS A 85 -10.68 6.82 1.70
CA LYS A 85 -10.78 8.27 1.60
C LYS A 85 -12.25 8.66 1.68
N THR A 86 -12.60 9.46 2.68
CA THR A 86 -13.95 9.97 2.80
C THR A 86 -14.06 11.31 2.07
N LYS A 87 -15.15 11.47 1.39
CA LYS A 87 -15.46 12.72 0.70
C LYS A 87 -15.96 13.75 1.71
N LYS A 88 -15.44 14.92 1.61
CA LYS A 88 -15.96 16.02 2.41
C LYS A 88 -17.07 16.75 1.68
#